data_6914a54c0d1d07a0fe86cd3b0058f119
#
_entry.id   6914a54c0d1d07a0fe86cd3b0058f119
#
_cell.length_a   1.000
_cell.length_b   1.000
_cell.length_c   1.000
_cell.angle_alpha   90.00
_cell.angle_beta   90.00
_cell.angle_gamma   90.00
#
_symmetry.space_group_name_H-M   'P 1'
#
loop_
_entity.id
_entity.type
_entity.pdbx_description
1 polymer ?
#
loop_
_entity_poly.entity_id
_entity_poly.type
_entity_poly.pdbx_seq_one_letter_code
_entity_poly.pdbx_strand_id
1 'polypeptide(L)'
;MNESSDNFSLYKGKGLQTKHYKTDGKKTFVFDLDETIGSFSDLYILFKCIENIQKESELSLYDSDEILLFCLLDEFPEFFRYGISVLFKYLNDKKKLFSDINVYIYTNNICIPITWTSIIIKYIEKSLNIELFDNIIRCFKINDEIIEYKRTTNDKTYSDLIRCIKLKKKPSYVLLIILCFQKCYIDMSIIYDQNHTIIM
;
A
#
# COMPACT_ATOMS: atom_id res chain seq x y z
N MET A 1 27.18 5.55 28.20
CA MET A 1 26.50 4.89 27.09
C MET A 1 25.68 5.96 26.40
N ASN A 2 26.16 6.44 25.26
CA ASN A 2 25.52 7.54 24.52
C ASN A 2 24.46 6.94 23.59
N GLU A 3 23.20 7.26 23.84
CA GLU A 3 22.12 6.98 22.91
C GLU A 3 22.30 7.89 21.68
N SER A 4 22.55 7.25 20.55
CA SER A 4 22.57 7.94 19.26
C SER A 4 21.14 8.31 18.88
N SER A 5 20.81 9.59 18.98
CA SER A 5 19.59 10.15 18.40
C SER A 5 19.73 10.16 16.87
N ASP A 6 19.07 9.23 16.19
CA ASP A 6 18.94 9.26 14.74
C ASP A 6 18.14 10.49 14.34
N ASN A 7 18.85 11.53 13.91
CA ASN A 7 18.28 12.75 13.35
C ASN A 7 17.82 12.48 11.90
N PHE A 8 16.53 12.28 11.70
CA PHE A 8 15.93 12.33 10.37
C PHE A 8 15.83 13.80 9.94
N SER A 9 16.66 14.23 9.00
CA SER A 9 16.51 15.55 8.38
C SER A 9 15.56 15.45 7.19
N LEU A 10 14.37 16.04 7.33
CA LEU A 10 13.43 16.24 6.23
C LEU A 10 13.86 17.40 5.34
N TYR A 11 13.77 17.22 4.03
CA TYR A 11 14.00 18.27 3.05
C TYR A 11 13.03 19.44 3.29
N LYS A 12 13.57 20.62 3.53
CA LYS A 12 12.78 21.85 3.75
C LYS A 12 12.40 22.48 2.41
N GLY A 13 11.12 22.48 2.06
CA GLY A 13 10.55 23.53 1.25
C GLY A 13 10.57 24.86 2.04
N LYS A 14 10.79 26.00 1.37
CA LYS A 14 10.85 27.32 2.01
C LYS A 14 9.62 27.55 2.90
N GLY A 15 9.83 27.63 4.22
CA GLY A 15 8.80 28.03 5.18
C GLY A 15 8.47 27.06 6.30
N LEU A 16 8.98 25.81 6.32
CA LEU A 16 8.68 24.86 7.38
C LEU A 16 9.70 24.97 8.54
N GLN A 17 9.20 25.30 9.72
CA GLN A 17 9.99 25.23 10.95
C GLN A 17 10.14 23.78 11.40
N THR A 18 11.37 23.31 11.61
CA THR A 18 11.63 21.99 12.21
C THR A 18 11.19 22.00 13.67
N LYS A 19 10.11 21.29 13.98
CA LYS A 19 9.82 20.90 15.36
C LYS A 19 10.50 19.55 15.61
N HIS A 20 11.33 19.46 16.65
CA HIS A 20 11.83 18.18 17.14
C HIS A 20 10.70 17.49 17.92
N TYR A 21 10.35 16.28 17.50
CA TYR A 21 9.33 15.49 18.17
C TYR A 21 9.98 14.26 18.80
N LYS A 22 9.71 14.03 20.08
CA LYS A 22 10.02 12.75 20.74
C LYS A 22 9.12 11.68 20.14
N THR A 23 9.72 10.64 19.57
CA THR A 23 9.04 9.56 18.85
C THR A 23 8.75 8.37 19.75
N ASP A 24 7.91 8.54 20.76
CA ASP A 24 7.52 7.44 21.68
C ASP A 24 6.21 6.74 21.25
N GLY A 25 5.86 6.77 19.97
CA GLY A 25 4.60 6.24 19.50
C GLY A 25 4.69 5.36 18.26
N LYS A 26 3.65 4.55 18.03
CA LYS A 26 3.54 3.68 16.86
C LYS A 26 3.61 4.45 15.56
N LYS A 27 4.48 3.99 14.66
CA LYS A 27 4.64 4.51 13.30
C LYS A 27 3.77 3.66 12.36
N THR A 28 2.89 4.31 11.64
CA THR A 28 1.99 3.63 10.72
C THR A 28 2.27 4.08 9.29
N PHE A 29 2.65 3.13 8.46
CA PHE A 29 2.84 3.34 7.02
C PHE A 29 1.61 2.82 6.29
N VAL A 30 1.05 3.63 5.39
CA VAL A 30 -0.13 3.29 4.61
C VAL A 30 0.18 3.52 3.15
N PHE A 31 0.10 2.46 2.35
CA PHE A 31 0.33 2.53 0.92
C PHE A 31 -0.98 2.41 0.17
N ASP A 32 -1.15 3.24 -0.84
CA ASP A 32 -2.09 2.94 -1.91
C ASP A 32 -1.52 1.83 -2.80
N LEU A 33 -2.38 1.12 -3.52
CA LEU A 33 -1.97 0.04 -4.40
C LEU A 33 -1.65 0.55 -5.80
N ASP A 34 -2.72 0.95 -6.52
CA ASP A 34 -2.62 1.38 -7.91
C ASP A 34 -1.90 2.72 -8.02
N GLU A 35 -1.05 2.86 -9.02
CA GLU A 35 -0.24 4.05 -9.30
C GLU A 35 0.76 4.42 -8.17
N THR A 36 0.73 3.69 -7.06
CA THR A 36 1.64 3.87 -5.92
C THR A 36 2.67 2.73 -5.84
N ILE A 37 2.22 1.50 -5.70
CA ILE A 37 3.07 0.31 -5.66
C ILE A 37 3.37 -0.17 -7.08
N GLY A 38 2.38 -0.05 -7.98
CA GLY A 38 2.51 -0.47 -9.36
C GLY A 38 1.30 -0.10 -10.22
N SER A 39 1.35 -0.42 -11.51
CA SER A 39 0.28 -0.20 -12.48
C SER A 39 -0.62 -1.44 -12.59
N PHE A 40 -1.35 -1.73 -11.53
CA PHE A 40 -2.13 -2.97 -11.45
C PHE A 40 -3.46 -2.91 -12.18
N SER A 41 -3.96 -1.73 -12.50
CA SER A 41 -5.08 -1.56 -13.41
C SER A 41 -4.73 -2.02 -14.83
N ASP A 42 -3.53 -1.70 -15.32
CA ASP A 42 -3.05 -2.17 -16.62
C ASP A 42 -2.77 -3.68 -16.61
N LEU A 43 -2.16 -4.18 -15.52
CA LEU A 43 -1.99 -5.62 -15.31
C LEU A 43 -3.34 -6.36 -15.34
N TYR A 44 -4.38 -5.77 -14.76
CA TYR A 44 -5.72 -6.35 -14.78
C TYR A 44 -6.29 -6.45 -16.19
N ILE A 45 -6.08 -5.45 -17.04
CA ILE A 45 -6.49 -5.50 -18.45
C ILE A 45 -5.79 -6.66 -19.16
N LEU A 46 -4.47 -6.78 -19.00
CA LEU A 46 -3.69 -7.89 -19.58
C LEU A 46 -4.18 -9.25 -19.06
N PHE A 47 -4.40 -9.38 -17.77
CA PHE A 47 -4.94 -10.60 -17.14
C PHE A 47 -6.28 -11.00 -17.78
N LYS A 48 -7.21 -10.05 -17.91
CA LYS A 48 -8.54 -10.31 -18.53
C LYS A 48 -8.44 -10.67 -20.00
N CYS A 49 -7.52 -10.09 -20.75
CA CYS A 49 -7.30 -10.50 -22.15
C CYS A 49 -6.87 -11.98 -22.24
N ILE A 50 -5.93 -12.41 -21.39
CA ILE A 50 -5.46 -13.80 -21.38
C ILE A 50 -6.56 -14.74 -20.91
N GLU A 51 -7.30 -14.40 -19.86
CA GLU A 51 -8.44 -15.18 -19.37
C GLU A 51 -9.49 -15.39 -20.48
N ASN A 52 -9.77 -14.36 -21.27
CA ASN A 52 -10.73 -14.47 -22.39
C ASN A 52 -10.20 -15.36 -23.52
N ILE A 53 -8.91 -15.24 -23.90
CA ILE A 53 -8.28 -16.09 -24.90
C ILE A 53 -8.34 -17.57 -24.48
N GLN A 54 -8.08 -17.85 -23.20
CA GLN A 54 -8.17 -19.21 -22.67
C GLN A 54 -9.59 -19.78 -22.74
N LYS A 55 -10.60 -18.97 -22.43
CA LYS A 55 -12.00 -19.37 -22.51
C LYS A 55 -12.42 -19.66 -23.95
N GLU A 56 -12.00 -18.82 -24.90
CA GLU A 56 -12.34 -18.98 -26.33
C GLU A 56 -11.63 -20.17 -26.97
N SER A 57 -10.41 -20.49 -26.53
CA SER A 57 -9.61 -21.59 -27.07
C SER A 57 -9.86 -22.94 -26.38
N GLU A 58 -10.70 -22.98 -25.35
CA GLU A 58 -10.93 -24.15 -24.48
C GLU A 58 -9.63 -24.71 -23.87
N LEU A 59 -8.55 -23.89 -23.85
CA LEU A 59 -7.24 -24.25 -23.32
C LEU A 59 -7.08 -23.63 -21.92
N SER A 60 -7.03 -24.48 -20.90
CA SER A 60 -6.62 -24.02 -19.58
C SER A 60 -5.09 -24.11 -19.48
N LEU A 61 -4.41 -22.98 -19.69
CA LEU A 61 -2.94 -22.89 -19.58
C LEU A 61 -2.46 -22.81 -18.10
N TYR A 62 -3.35 -22.44 -17.21
CA TYR A 62 -3.04 -22.25 -15.79
C TYR A 62 -4.14 -22.83 -14.91
N ASP A 63 -3.73 -23.43 -13.80
CA ASP A 63 -4.64 -24.13 -12.88
C ASP A 63 -5.49 -23.17 -12.03
N SER A 64 -5.08 -21.90 -11.92
CA SER A 64 -5.80 -20.88 -11.16
C SER A 64 -5.42 -19.47 -11.55
N ASP A 65 -6.29 -18.51 -11.24
CA ASP A 65 -6.06 -17.06 -11.40
C ASP A 65 -4.80 -16.59 -10.65
N GLU A 66 -4.52 -17.19 -9.50
CA GLU A 66 -3.33 -16.87 -8.71
C GLU A 66 -2.05 -17.25 -9.47
N ILE A 67 -2.03 -18.43 -10.09
CA ILE A 67 -0.87 -18.90 -10.85
C ILE A 67 -0.67 -18.03 -12.09
N LEU A 68 -1.73 -17.75 -12.84
CA LEU A 68 -1.65 -16.86 -13.99
C LEU A 68 -1.11 -15.48 -13.58
N LEU A 69 -1.63 -14.89 -12.51
CA LEU A 69 -1.20 -13.58 -12.07
C LEU A 69 0.26 -13.57 -11.61
N PHE A 70 0.71 -14.63 -10.93
CA PHE A 70 2.11 -14.77 -10.52
C PHE A 70 3.03 -14.86 -11.73
N CYS A 71 2.68 -15.67 -12.75
CA CYS A 71 3.42 -15.74 -13.99
C CYS A 71 3.51 -14.37 -14.70
N LEU A 72 2.41 -13.62 -14.74
CA LEU A 72 2.41 -12.28 -15.32
C LEU A 72 3.32 -11.30 -14.58
N LEU A 73 3.34 -11.35 -13.26
CA LEU A 73 4.19 -10.49 -12.45
C LEU A 73 5.68 -10.88 -12.51
N ASP A 74 5.98 -12.17 -12.76
CA ASP A 74 7.34 -12.64 -12.99
C ASP A 74 7.86 -12.21 -14.38
N GLU A 75 7.01 -12.30 -15.41
CA GLU A 75 7.37 -11.94 -16.79
C GLU A 75 7.39 -10.42 -17.04
N PHE A 76 6.59 -9.65 -16.30
CA PHE A 76 6.45 -8.21 -16.46
C PHE A 76 6.69 -7.45 -15.15
N PRO A 77 7.93 -7.45 -14.64
CA PRO A 77 8.27 -6.76 -13.39
C PRO A 77 8.09 -5.24 -13.47
N GLU A 78 8.00 -4.67 -14.68
CA GLU A 78 7.72 -3.25 -14.94
C GLU A 78 6.35 -2.79 -14.46
N PHE A 79 5.41 -3.68 -14.19
CA PHE A 79 4.18 -3.32 -13.51
C PHE A 79 4.42 -2.80 -12.09
N PHE A 80 5.55 -3.16 -11.47
CA PHE A 80 5.93 -2.58 -10.20
C PHE A 80 6.66 -1.25 -10.38
N ARG A 81 6.40 -0.33 -9.47
CA ARG A 81 7.15 0.92 -9.42
C ARG A 81 8.62 0.65 -9.10
N TYR A 82 9.50 1.31 -9.85
CA TYR A 82 10.93 1.25 -9.60
C TYR A 82 11.27 1.62 -8.15
N GLY A 83 12.10 0.80 -7.50
CA GLY A 83 12.56 1.01 -6.13
C GLY A 83 11.60 0.59 -5.03
N ILE A 84 10.33 0.21 -5.35
CA ILE A 84 9.35 -0.18 -4.33
C ILE A 84 9.79 -1.43 -3.54
N SER A 85 10.44 -2.38 -4.20
CA SER A 85 10.98 -3.59 -3.56
C SER A 85 12.08 -3.28 -2.55
N VAL A 86 12.92 -2.29 -2.83
CA VAL A 86 13.96 -1.80 -1.91
C VAL A 86 13.32 -1.17 -0.68
N LEU A 87 12.30 -0.33 -0.88
CA LEU A 87 11.55 0.29 0.23
C LEU A 87 10.88 -0.76 1.11
N PHE A 88 10.25 -1.78 0.52
CA PHE A 88 9.57 -2.82 1.29
C PHE A 88 10.55 -3.69 2.08
N LYS A 89 11.69 -4.07 1.52
CA LYS A 89 12.76 -4.76 2.25
C LYS A 89 13.26 -3.92 3.42
N TYR A 90 13.52 -2.63 3.19
CA TYR A 90 13.94 -1.71 4.25
C TYR A 90 12.90 -1.60 5.37
N LEU A 91 11.62 -1.42 5.05
CA LEU A 91 10.55 -1.35 6.05
C LEU A 91 10.39 -2.67 6.81
N ASN A 92 10.51 -3.81 6.14
CA ASN A 92 10.47 -5.12 6.78
C ASN A 92 11.63 -5.31 7.77
N ASP A 93 12.83 -4.91 7.41
CA ASP A 93 13.99 -4.97 8.31
C ASP A 93 13.80 -4.04 9.52
N LYS A 94 13.27 -2.83 9.29
CA LYS A 94 12.93 -1.91 10.38
C LYS A 94 11.82 -2.47 11.26
N LYS A 95 10.79 -3.11 10.69
CA LYS A 95 9.69 -3.74 11.44
C LYS A 95 10.17 -4.89 12.32
N LYS A 96 11.17 -5.66 11.86
CA LYS A 96 11.82 -6.72 12.68
C LYS A 96 12.59 -6.16 13.85
N LEU A 97 13.19 -4.98 13.72
CA LEU A 97 13.96 -4.32 14.79
C LEU A 97 13.07 -3.53 15.75
N PHE A 98 11.96 -2.98 15.27
CA PHE A 98 11.09 -2.08 16.02
C PHE A 98 9.65 -2.57 15.98
N SER A 99 9.11 -3.01 17.10
CA SER A 99 7.74 -3.54 17.24
C SER A 99 6.65 -2.47 17.13
N ASP A 100 7.02 -1.21 16.97
CA ASP A 100 6.12 -0.05 16.87
C ASP A 100 5.78 0.35 15.42
N ILE A 101 6.26 -0.40 14.43
CA ILE A 101 5.99 -0.17 13.00
C ILE A 101 4.83 -1.03 12.54
N ASN A 102 3.82 -0.39 11.93
CA ASN A 102 2.72 -1.06 11.24
C ASN A 102 2.69 -0.62 9.77
N VAL A 103 2.35 -1.55 8.88
CA VAL A 103 2.29 -1.29 7.44
C VAL A 103 0.98 -1.81 6.88
N TYR A 104 0.22 -0.96 6.21
CA TYR A 104 -1.10 -1.25 5.67
C TYR A 104 -1.18 -0.92 4.19
N ILE A 105 -2.02 -1.67 3.49
CA ILE A 105 -2.52 -1.27 2.18
C ILE A 105 -3.88 -0.61 2.37
N TYR A 106 -4.12 0.54 1.71
CA TYR A 106 -5.40 1.23 1.70
C TYR A 106 -5.77 1.60 0.27
N THR A 107 -6.60 0.78 -0.36
CA THR A 107 -6.88 0.87 -1.79
C THR A 107 -8.37 1.03 -2.09
N ASN A 108 -8.68 1.64 -3.22
CA ASN A 108 -10.00 1.66 -3.85
C ASN A 108 -10.08 0.71 -5.06
N ASN A 109 -9.09 -0.18 -5.22
CA ASN A 109 -9.11 -1.14 -6.31
C ASN A 109 -10.41 -1.97 -6.31
N ILE A 110 -11.08 -2.02 -7.45
CA ILE A 110 -12.35 -2.70 -7.68
C ILE A 110 -12.22 -3.90 -8.63
N CYS A 111 -11.00 -4.36 -8.92
CA CYS A 111 -10.76 -5.50 -9.80
C CYS A 111 -11.42 -6.77 -9.26
N ILE A 112 -11.94 -7.58 -10.17
CA ILE A 112 -12.59 -8.87 -9.88
C ILE A 112 -11.70 -10.02 -10.41
N PRO A 113 -11.40 -11.05 -9.60
CA PRO A 113 -12.04 -11.39 -8.33
C PRO A 113 -11.62 -10.46 -7.18
N ILE A 114 -12.46 -10.37 -6.17
CA ILE A 114 -12.23 -9.53 -4.97
C ILE A 114 -10.93 -9.86 -4.25
N THR A 115 -10.37 -11.04 -4.51
CA THR A 115 -9.06 -11.49 -4.00
C THR A 115 -7.87 -10.85 -4.71
N TRP A 116 -8.08 -10.14 -5.84
CA TRP A 116 -7.05 -9.51 -6.69
C TRP A 116 -5.95 -8.81 -5.88
N THR A 117 -6.35 -7.85 -5.04
CA THR A 117 -5.42 -7.13 -4.18
C THR A 117 -4.62 -8.06 -3.26
N SER A 118 -5.28 -9.08 -2.69
CA SER A 118 -4.63 -10.04 -1.79
C SER A 118 -3.61 -10.91 -2.51
N ILE A 119 -3.89 -11.29 -3.76
CA ILE A 119 -2.97 -12.09 -4.57
C ILE A 119 -1.73 -11.27 -4.92
N ILE A 120 -1.89 -9.99 -5.28
CA ILE A 120 -0.75 -9.09 -5.52
C ILE A 120 0.12 -8.95 -4.27
N ILE A 121 -0.47 -8.71 -3.12
CA ILE A 121 0.27 -8.57 -1.85
C ILE A 121 0.99 -9.87 -1.49
N LYS A 122 0.32 -11.02 -1.66
CA LYS A 122 0.92 -12.34 -1.46
C LYS A 122 2.12 -12.57 -2.40
N TYR A 123 2.01 -12.16 -3.67
CA TYR A 123 3.14 -12.20 -4.61
C TYR A 123 4.31 -11.34 -4.12
N ILE A 124 4.06 -10.10 -3.72
CA ILE A 124 5.11 -9.19 -3.23
C ILE A 124 5.84 -9.81 -2.03
N GLU A 125 5.11 -10.29 -1.04
CA GLU A 125 5.71 -10.89 0.15
C GLU A 125 6.49 -12.16 -0.17
N LYS A 126 5.96 -13.02 -1.04
CA LYS A 126 6.62 -14.24 -1.48
C LYS A 126 7.88 -13.95 -2.30
N SER A 127 7.81 -13.08 -3.31
CA SER A 127 8.93 -12.75 -4.19
C SER A 127 10.08 -12.05 -3.47
N LEU A 128 9.77 -11.24 -2.45
CA LEU A 128 10.76 -10.54 -1.65
C LEU A 128 11.21 -11.32 -0.39
N ASN A 129 10.56 -12.42 -0.07
CA ASN A 129 10.73 -13.22 1.15
C ASN A 129 10.58 -12.35 2.43
N ILE A 130 9.46 -11.63 2.52
CA ILE A 130 9.14 -10.73 3.63
C ILE A 130 7.72 -11.00 4.18
N GLU A 131 7.46 -10.54 5.41
CA GLU A 131 6.14 -10.45 6.06
C GLU A 131 5.94 -9.01 6.51
N LEU A 132 5.50 -8.16 5.58
CA LEU A 132 5.49 -6.72 5.79
C LEU A 132 4.11 -6.19 6.18
N PHE A 133 3.06 -6.60 5.45
CA PHE A 133 1.76 -5.96 5.53
C PHE A 133 0.90 -6.52 6.66
N ASP A 134 0.47 -5.66 7.58
CA ASP A 134 -0.37 -6.06 8.72
C ASP A 134 -1.83 -6.27 8.31
N ASN A 135 -2.32 -5.51 7.33
CA ASN A 135 -3.66 -5.68 6.79
C ASN A 135 -3.84 -4.95 5.45
N ILE A 136 -4.86 -5.39 4.71
CA ILE A 136 -5.33 -4.77 3.47
C ILE A 136 -6.71 -4.16 3.74
N ILE A 137 -6.82 -2.85 3.59
CA ILE A 137 -8.07 -2.10 3.67
C ILE A 137 -8.54 -1.89 2.25
N ARG A 138 -9.64 -2.56 1.88
CA ARG A 138 -10.19 -2.56 0.53
C ARG A 138 -11.14 -1.38 0.30
N CYS A 139 -11.68 -1.27 -0.92
CA CYS A 139 -12.74 -0.33 -1.24
C CYS A 139 -13.99 -0.57 -0.37
N PHE A 140 -14.81 0.47 -0.19
CA PHE A 140 -16.04 0.36 0.58
C PHE A 140 -17.06 -0.56 -0.10
N LYS A 141 -17.29 -0.33 -1.40
CA LYS A 141 -18.28 -1.08 -2.21
C LYS A 141 -17.76 -1.44 -3.58
N ILE A 142 -18.21 -2.58 -4.11
CA ILE A 142 -18.12 -2.97 -5.52
C ILE A 142 -19.51 -3.39 -5.97
N ASN A 143 -20.04 -2.80 -7.06
CA ASN A 143 -21.38 -3.10 -7.57
C ASN A 143 -22.47 -3.12 -6.48
N ASP A 144 -22.46 -2.09 -5.63
CA ASP A 144 -23.36 -1.93 -4.46
C ASP A 144 -23.21 -2.96 -3.32
N GLU A 145 -22.35 -3.96 -3.47
CA GLU A 145 -21.99 -4.87 -2.41
C GLU A 145 -20.92 -4.27 -1.49
N ILE A 146 -21.19 -4.27 -0.16
CA ILE A 146 -20.23 -3.76 0.83
C ILE A 146 -19.09 -4.75 0.99
N ILE A 147 -17.86 -4.29 0.73
CA ILE A 147 -16.63 -5.08 0.82
C ILE A 147 -15.91 -4.82 2.15
N GLU A 148 -15.74 -3.55 2.51
CA GLU A 148 -15.08 -3.19 3.77
C GLU A 148 -16.08 -2.51 4.73
N TYR A 149 -16.65 -3.30 5.62
CA TYR A 149 -17.72 -2.86 6.56
C TYR A 149 -17.31 -1.74 7.52
N LYS A 150 -16.02 -1.50 7.70
CA LYS A 150 -15.53 -0.43 8.57
C LYS A 150 -15.34 0.89 7.85
N ARG A 151 -15.42 0.90 6.53
CA ARG A 151 -15.47 2.11 5.73
C ARG A 151 -16.92 2.62 5.62
N THR A 152 -17.06 3.91 5.35
CA THR A 152 -18.37 4.56 5.18
C THR A 152 -18.54 5.17 3.80
N THR A 153 -17.45 5.35 3.09
CA THR A 153 -17.43 5.95 1.74
C THR A 153 -16.39 5.26 0.86
N ASN A 154 -16.49 5.48 -0.47
CA ASN A 154 -15.44 5.09 -1.39
C ASN A 154 -14.24 6.04 -1.36
N ASP A 155 -14.37 7.21 -0.74
CA ASP A 155 -13.25 8.13 -0.54
C ASP A 155 -12.29 7.59 0.52
N LYS A 156 -11.00 7.78 0.31
CA LYS A 156 -9.98 7.44 1.31
C LYS A 156 -9.96 8.49 2.40
N THR A 157 -10.73 8.28 3.47
CA THR A 157 -10.78 9.21 4.61
C THR A 157 -9.91 8.72 5.76
N TYR A 158 -9.32 9.66 6.51
CA TYR A 158 -8.55 9.33 7.70
C TYR A 158 -9.42 8.64 8.78
N SER A 159 -10.67 9.05 8.92
CA SER A 159 -11.61 8.44 9.88
C SER A 159 -11.90 6.97 9.55
N ASP A 160 -12.04 6.62 8.27
CA ASP A 160 -12.21 5.24 7.84
C ASP A 160 -10.93 4.44 8.06
N LEU A 161 -9.77 5.01 7.74
CA LEU A 161 -8.48 4.37 8.00
C LEU A 161 -8.35 3.99 9.48
N ILE A 162 -8.54 4.93 10.39
CA ILE A 162 -8.42 4.67 11.84
C ILE A 162 -9.41 3.59 12.31
N ARG A 163 -10.64 3.59 11.77
CA ARG A 163 -11.64 2.55 12.08
C ARG A 163 -11.18 1.17 11.61
N CYS A 164 -10.60 1.08 10.41
CA CYS A 164 -10.15 -0.18 9.83
C CYS A 164 -8.96 -0.78 10.57
N ILE A 165 -7.99 0.05 10.96
CA ILE A 165 -6.76 -0.43 11.63
C ILE A 165 -6.93 -0.69 13.14
N LYS A 166 -8.12 -0.47 13.71
CA LYS A 166 -8.45 -0.76 15.12
C LYS A 166 -7.42 -0.23 16.14
N LEU A 167 -6.85 0.92 15.91
CA LEU A 167 -5.91 1.48 16.87
C LEU A 167 -6.64 1.84 18.17
N LYS A 168 -6.19 1.24 19.28
CA LYS A 168 -6.72 1.53 20.64
C LYS A 168 -6.39 2.97 21.09
N LYS A 169 -5.35 3.56 20.51
CA LYS A 169 -4.93 4.96 20.69
C LYS A 169 -4.60 5.54 19.33
N LYS A 170 -4.81 6.86 19.15
CA LYS A 170 -4.38 7.55 17.93
C LYS A 170 -2.87 7.30 17.75
N PRO A 171 -2.42 6.87 16.55
CA PRO A 171 -1.00 6.72 16.30
C PRO A 171 -0.33 8.08 16.40
N SER A 172 0.88 8.10 16.93
CA SER A 172 1.65 9.35 17.01
C SER A 172 1.99 9.90 15.64
N TYR A 173 2.09 9.01 14.64
CA TYR A 173 2.35 9.37 13.25
C TYR A 173 1.65 8.40 12.30
N VAL A 174 1.01 8.95 11.27
CA VAL A 174 0.55 8.21 10.08
C VAL A 174 1.26 8.80 8.88
N LEU A 175 2.07 8.02 8.21
CA LEU A 175 2.65 8.37 6.92
C LEU A 175 1.79 7.72 5.84
N LEU A 176 1.00 8.53 5.14
CA LEU A 176 0.28 8.10 3.95
C LEU A 176 1.19 8.27 2.74
N ILE A 177 1.52 7.19 2.06
CA ILE A 177 2.33 7.20 0.85
C ILE A 177 1.40 7.03 -0.33
N ILE A 178 1.14 8.14 -1.02
CA ILE A 178 0.45 8.19 -2.31
C ILE A 178 1.46 8.74 -3.30
N LEU A 179 1.88 7.91 -4.25
CA LEU A 179 2.80 8.33 -5.30
C LEU A 179 1.98 8.67 -6.54
N CYS A 180 1.97 9.93 -6.94
CA CYS A 180 1.26 10.37 -8.14
C CYS A 180 2.15 10.26 -9.38
N PHE A 181 1.61 9.77 -10.50
CA PHE A 181 2.36 9.42 -11.72
C PHE A 181 2.91 10.61 -12.51
N GLN A 182 2.51 11.85 -12.22
CA GLN A 182 2.76 12.96 -13.15
C GLN A 182 4.15 13.60 -13.11
N LYS A 183 5.01 13.30 -12.16
CA LYS A 183 6.44 13.73 -12.21
C LYS A 183 7.25 12.80 -11.31
N CYS A 184 8.46 12.44 -11.74
CA CYS A 184 9.45 11.60 -11.03
C CYS A 184 9.88 12.14 -9.64
N TYR A 185 8.95 12.59 -8.83
CA TYR A 185 9.18 13.02 -7.47
C TYR A 185 8.38 12.15 -6.52
N ILE A 186 9.08 11.56 -5.56
CA ILE A 186 8.45 10.95 -4.38
C ILE A 186 7.91 12.12 -3.56
N ASP A 187 6.62 12.41 -3.71
CA ASP A 187 5.94 13.33 -2.83
C ASP A 187 5.58 12.57 -1.55
N MET A 188 6.51 12.56 -0.60
CA MET A 188 6.24 12.06 0.74
C MET A 188 5.49 13.14 1.49
N SER A 189 4.17 13.17 1.35
CA SER A 189 3.34 14.02 2.20
C SER A 189 3.26 13.42 3.59
N ILE A 190 3.98 14.00 4.53
CA ILE A 190 3.81 13.73 5.95
C ILE A 190 2.56 14.48 6.38
N ILE A 191 1.46 13.74 6.58
CA ILE A 191 0.24 14.34 7.09
C ILE A 191 0.32 14.41 8.61
N TYR A 192 0.50 15.61 9.09
CA TYR A 192 0.33 15.95 10.48
C TYR A 192 -1.14 16.26 10.74
N ASP A 193 -1.76 15.52 11.64
CA ASP A 193 -3.07 15.92 12.13
C ASP A 193 -3.07 16.20 13.62
N GLN A 194 -3.13 17.49 13.97
CA GLN A 194 -3.75 17.95 15.21
C GLN A 194 -5.20 18.39 14.96
N ASN A 195 -5.65 18.53 13.69
CA ASN A 195 -6.94 19.12 13.34
C ASN A 195 -7.73 18.38 12.25
N HIS A 196 -7.55 17.05 12.08
CA HIS A 196 -8.40 16.20 11.23
C HIS A 196 -8.45 16.51 9.71
N THR A 197 -7.44 17.11 9.12
CA THR A 197 -7.45 17.41 7.68
C THR A 197 -6.43 16.54 6.95
N ILE A 198 -6.90 15.72 5.98
CA ILE A 198 -6.05 15.07 4.97
C ILE A 198 -5.80 16.12 3.90
N ILE A 199 -4.55 16.50 3.69
CA ILE A 199 -4.16 17.30 2.53
C ILE A 199 -3.65 16.32 1.49
N MET A 200 -4.40 16.20 0.39
CA MET A 200 -4.04 15.43 -0.81
C MET A 200 -3.10 16.23 -1.70
#